data_0ef5d36a639eea93a29b376912dd8001
#
_entry.id   0ef5d36a639eea93a29b376912dd8001
#
_cell.length_a   1.000
_cell.length_b   1.000
_cell.length_c   1.000
_cell.angle_alpha   90.00
_cell.angle_beta   90.00
_cell.angle_gamma   90.00
#
_symmetry.space_group_name_H-M   'P 1'
#
loop_
_entity.id
_entity.type
_entity.pdbx_description
1 polymer ?
#
loop_
_entity_poly.entity_id
_entity_poly.type
_entity_poly.pdbx_seq_one_letter_code
_entity_poly.pdbx_strand_id
1 'polypeptide(L)'
;NRVHYLLVDEYQDTNAAQYSMVKNLVGARATFTAVGDDDQSIYAWRGARPENMAQLAVDYPQLKLIKLEQNYRSTSRILKAANAVIANNPHVFEKQLWSQHGMGEPIRVIQCGSEDSEAEKVATEILNHKLMQRTEFRDYAVLYRGNFQARVLETKLRELQVPYKISGGQSFFARSEIKDVMAYLRLVINPEDDNAFLRIINTPKREIGPATLEKLGGYSQQRGCAMLLACDEMGLGLHVGERAHGRLQDFAQWLQDTARAIIDGDDPLAAIKQMLSDIQYQDYLLDSSPTPKAAERRMESVNSFLASVQRLWDKVEDEEDRDIEAVIRKLVLLDLLEQQAEEDNSDKVQLMTLHAAKGLEFPHVTLMGLEEDLLPHRNSIEAGTVEEERRLMYVGITRAKQTLTLTYASKRKFGGESLPTTPSRFLEELPADELEWEGRSSGRSVEQKQALGNAHLSNLKNLFG
;
A
#
# COMPACT_ATOMS: atom_id res chain seq x y z
N ASN A 1 36.01 25.00 2.95
CA ASN A 1 35.15 23.94 3.47
C ASN A 1 34.45 24.39 4.76
N ARG A 2 33.09 24.52 4.70
CA ARG A 2 32.28 24.93 5.86
C ARG A 2 31.85 23.71 6.73
N VAL A 3 31.99 22.51 6.22
CA VAL A 3 31.64 21.27 6.94
C VAL A 3 32.83 20.84 7.79
N HIS A 4 32.64 20.80 9.10
CA HIS A 4 33.67 20.38 10.05
C HIS A 4 33.58 18.90 10.40
N TYR A 5 32.37 18.34 10.44
CA TYR A 5 32.07 16.96 10.70
C TYR A 5 30.82 16.55 9.92
N LEU A 6 30.82 15.37 9.33
CA LEU A 6 29.70 14.86 8.54
C LEU A 6 29.13 13.59 9.21
N LEU A 7 27.84 13.57 9.43
CA LEU A 7 27.09 12.38 9.84
C LEU A 7 26.26 11.88 8.67
N VAL A 8 26.39 10.61 8.33
CA VAL A 8 25.63 9.96 7.26
C VAL A 8 24.97 8.73 7.82
N ASP A 9 23.64 8.67 7.71
CA ASP A 9 22.84 7.52 8.09
C ASP A 9 22.40 6.73 6.85
N GLU A 10 21.98 5.47 7.03
CA GLU A 10 21.52 4.56 5.98
C GLU A 10 22.53 4.48 4.80
N TYR A 11 23.82 4.38 5.12
CA TYR A 11 24.89 4.52 4.13
C TYR A 11 24.84 3.45 3.02
N GLN A 12 24.30 2.26 3.29
CA GLN A 12 24.10 1.16 2.34
C GLN A 12 23.17 1.52 1.18
N ASP A 13 22.33 2.56 1.34
CA ASP A 13 21.39 3.00 0.30
C ASP A 13 21.98 4.07 -0.64
N THR A 14 23.25 4.43 -0.44
CA THR A 14 23.92 5.42 -1.28
C THR A 14 24.23 4.87 -2.68
N ASN A 15 23.98 5.70 -3.70
CA ASN A 15 24.46 5.44 -5.07
C ASN A 15 25.85 6.04 -5.31
N ALA A 16 26.43 5.79 -6.49
CA ALA A 16 27.78 6.27 -6.83
C ALA A 16 27.93 7.80 -6.78
N ALA A 17 26.90 8.56 -7.18
CA ALA A 17 26.93 10.01 -7.15
C ALA A 17 26.88 10.54 -5.70
N GLN A 18 26.04 9.95 -4.85
CA GLN A 18 25.97 10.25 -3.42
C GLN A 18 27.28 9.90 -2.70
N TYR A 19 27.88 8.75 -3.03
CA TYR A 19 29.20 8.39 -2.53
C TYR A 19 30.25 9.48 -2.86
N SER A 20 30.32 9.91 -4.13
CA SER A 20 31.24 10.98 -4.57
C SER A 20 30.96 12.31 -3.88
N MET A 21 29.69 12.63 -3.64
CA MET A 21 29.30 13.82 -2.90
C MET A 21 29.79 13.77 -1.44
N VAL A 22 29.62 12.64 -0.76
CA VAL A 22 30.14 12.42 0.61
C VAL A 22 31.65 12.61 0.64
N LYS A 23 32.41 12.01 -0.29
CA LYS A 23 33.88 12.19 -0.40
C LYS A 23 34.28 13.66 -0.54
N ASN A 24 33.59 14.40 -1.39
CA ASN A 24 33.88 15.81 -1.61
C ASN A 24 33.54 16.68 -0.38
N LEU A 25 32.48 16.36 0.35
CA LEU A 25 32.09 17.08 1.59
C LEU A 25 33.08 16.79 2.73
N VAL A 26 33.48 15.54 2.89
CA VAL A 26 34.46 15.09 3.89
C VAL A 26 35.85 15.71 3.61
N GLY A 27 36.26 15.72 2.35
CA GLY A 27 37.53 16.30 1.91
C GLY A 27 38.76 15.70 2.62
N ALA A 28 39.87 16.45 2.62
CA ALA A 28 41.13 15.99 3.21
C ALA A 28 41.11 15.85 4.75
N ARG A 29 40.16 16.42 5.44
CA ARG A 29 40.02 16.33 6.92
C ARG A 29 39.59 14.95 7.37
N ALA A 30 38.83 14.22 6.53
CA ALA A 30 38.32 12.89 6.79
C ALA A 30 37.55 12.73 8.15
N THR A 31 36.84 13.80 8.55
CA THR A 31 36.09 13.81 9.81
C THR A 31 34.60 13.51 9.54
N PHE A 32 34.23 12.24 9.64
CA PHE A 32 32.84 11.82 9.41
C PHE A 32 32.52 10.55 10.22
N THR A 33 31.22 10.31 10.38
CA THR A 33 30.68 9.03 10.82
C THR A 33 29.64 8.58 9.81
N ALA A 34 29.78 7.35 9.30
CA ALA A 34 28.76 6.71 8.46
C ALA A 34 28.15 5.55 9.23
N VAL A 35 26.82 5.50 9.29
CA VAL A 35 26.05 4.41 9.90
C VAL A 35 25.28 3.70 8.79
N GLY A 36 25.26 2.37 8.84
CA GLY A 36 24.55 1.58 7.84
C GLY A 36 24.56 0.10 8.18
N ASP A 37 23.68 -0.62 7.49
CA ASP A 37 23.51 -2.06 7.59
C ASP A 37 23.37 -2.63 6.17
N ASP A 38 24.41 -3.31 5.66
CA ASP A 38 24.44 -3.90 4.31
C ASP A 38 23.31 -4.92 4.09
N ASP A 39 22.86 -5.60 5.15
CA ASP A 39 21.74 -6.53 5.11
C ASP A 39 20.37 -5.83 5.00
N GLN A 40 20.29 -4.51 5.18
CA GLN A 40 19.11 -3.69 4.93
C GLN A 40 19.17 -2.89 3.62
N SER A 41 20.11 -3.22 2.72
CA SER A 41 20.18 -2.61 1.38
C SER A 41 19.11 -3.21 0.46
N ILE A 42 18.01 -2.50 0.28
CA ILE A 42 16.80 -2.92 -0.46
C ILE A 42 16.41 -1.94 -1.57
N TYR A 43 17.32 -1.03 -1.96
CA TYR A 43 17.08 0.00 -2.97
C TYR A 43 18.05 -0.10 -4.17
N ALA A 44 18.54 -1.32 -4.53
CA ALA A 44 19.38 -1.54 -5.70
C ALA A 44 18.69 -1.07 -6.98
N TRP A 45 17.38 -1.22 -7.11
CA TRP A 45 16.57 -0.71 -8.22
C TRP A 45 16.57 0.82 -8.34
N ARG A 46 16.98 1.58 -7.31
CA ARG A 46 17.26 3.02 -7.32
C ARG A 46 18.74 3.34 -7.51
N GLY A 47 19.57 2.33 -7.73
CA GLY A 47 21.00 2.46 -7.90
C GLY A 47 21.80 2.48 -6.60
N ALA A 48 21.22 2.07 -5.47
CA ALA A 48 21.96 1.86 -4.22
C ALA A 48 23.04 0.79 -4.41
N ARG A 49 24.19 1.01 -3.76
CA ARG A 49 25.35 0.11 -3.84
C ARG A 49 25.88 -0.18 -2.44
N PRO A 50 25.55 -1.31 -1.83
CA PRO A 50 26.06 -1.69 -0.51
C PRO A 50 27.59 -1.79 -0.49
N GLU A 51 28.24 -2.05 -1.65
CA GLU A 51 29.68 -2.07 -1.83
C GLU A 51 30.33 -0.72 -1.48
N ASN A 52 29.59 0.39 -1.52
CA ASN A 52 30.07 1.70 -1.06
C ASN A 52 30.51 1.66 0.40
N MET A 53 29.96 0.76 1.23
CA MET A 53 30.40 0.58 2.62
C MET A 53 31.78 -0.07 2.68
N ALA A 54 32.06 -1.09 1.87
CA ALA A 54 33.40 -1.70 1.76
C ALA A 54 34.41 -0.71 1.20
N GLN A 55 33.99 0.11 0.23
CA GLN A 55 34.87 1.11 -0.40
C GLN A 55 35.34 2.18 0.59
N LEU A 56 34.56 2.49 1.66
CA LEU A 56 35.03 3.39 2.71
C LEU A 56 36.33 2.91 3.39
N ALA A 57 36.44 1.61 3.65
CA ALA A 57 37.65 1.06 4.28
C ALA A 57 38.88 1.16 3.36
N VAL A 58 38.67 1.13 2.04
CA VAL A 58 39.75 1.31 1.04
C VAL A 58 40.14 2.78 0.92
N ASP A 59 39.14 3.68 0.83
CA ASP A 59 39.40 5.12 0.64
C ASP A 59 39.87 5.82 1.91
N TYR A 60 39.57 5.26 3.08
CA TYR A 60 39.96 5.81 4.40
C TYR A 60 40.61 4.72 5.27
N PRO A 61 41.91 4.41 5.07
CA PRO A 61 42.57 3.30 5.80
C PRO A 61 42.62 3.45 7.32
N GLN A 62 42.35 4.65 7.83
CA GLN A 62 42.27 4.92 9.28
C GLN A 62 40.84 4.83 9.82
N LEU A 63 39.90 4.40 8.97
CA LEU A 63 38.50 4.24 9.38
C LEU A 63 38.40 3.23 10.54
N LYS A 64 37.73 3.65 11.61
CA LYS A 64 37.44 2.75 12.73
C LYS A 64 36.06 2.12 12.50
N LEU A 65 36.05 0.81 12.25
CA LEU A 65 34.81 0.03 12.17
C LEU A 65 34.33 -0.34 13.57
N ILE A 66 33.07 -0.02 13.86
CA ILE A 66 32.39 -0.38 15.10
C ILE A 66 31.13 -1.17 14.73
N LYS A 67 31.03 -2.42 15.20
CA LYS A 67 29.85 -3.28 15.00
C LYS A 67 28.86 -3.10 16.14
N LEU A 68 27.61 -2.76 15.81
CA LEU A 68 26.51 -2.62 16.75
C LEU A 68 25.62 -3.87 16.66
N GLU A 69 26.03 -4.96 17.33
CA GLU A 69 25.37 -6.27 17.24
C GLU A 69 24.28 -6.47 18.30
N GLN A 70 24.29 -5.67 19.36
CA GLN A 70 23.23 -5.73 20.37
C GLN A 70 21.96 -5.06 19.86
N ASN A 71 20.90 -5.83 19.75
CA ASN A 71 19.57 -5.37 19.34
C ASN A 71 18.69 -5.16 20.58
N TYR A 72 18.03 -4.02 20.64
CA TYR A 72 17.14 -3.61 21.74
C TYR A 72 15.66 -3.63 21.35
N ARG A 73 15.34 -4.10 20.14
CA ARG A 73 14.00 -4.09 19.57
C ARG A 73 13.30 -5.43 19.75
N SER A 74 13.91 -6.49 19.25
CA SER A 74 13.28 -7.79 19.01
C SER A 74 13.64 -8.82 20.05
N THR A 75 12.75 -9.80 20.27
CA THR A 75 13.05 -11.00 21.05
C THR A 75 14.14 -11.84 20.39
N SER A 76 14.82 -12.69 21.18
CA SER A 76 15.94 -13.50 20.70
C SER A 76 15.54 -14.47 19.58
N ARG A 77 14.30 -14.99 19.59
CA ARG A 77 13.79 -15.91 18.59
C ARG A 77 13.62 -15.23 17.23
N ILE A 78 13.10 -14.02 17.19
CA ILE A 78 12.98 -13.22 15.96
C ILE A 78 14.37 -12.96 15.38
N LEU A 79 15.37 -12.63 16.21
CA LEU A 79 16.74 -12.39 15.75
C LEU A 79 17.43 -13.65 15.24
N LYS A 80 17.18 -14.82 15.86
CA LYS A 80 17.69 -16.10 15.32
C LYS A 80 17.15 -16.37 13.93
N ALA A 81 15.85 -16.13 13.71
CA ALA A 81 15.24 -16.27 12.40
C ALA A 81 15.84 -15.28 11.38
N ALA A 82 16.01 -14.02 11.75
CA ALA A 82 16.60 -12.99 10.90
C ALA A 82 18.04 -13.36 10.52
N ASN A 83 18.86 -13.74 11.51
CA ASN A 83 20.26 -14.16 11.28
C ASN A 83 20.33 -15.39 10.37
N ALA A 84 19.44 -16.38 10.56
CA ALA A 84 19.44 -17.60 9.75
C ALA A 84 19.13 -17.32 8.26
N VAL A 85 18.12 -16.50 8.00
CA VAL A 85 17.76 -16.11 6.63
C VAL A 85 18.92 -15.34 5.98
N ILE A 86 19.43 -14.30 6.64
CA ILE A 86 20.42 -13.42 6.01
C ILE A 86 21.81 -14.07 5.88
N ALA A 87 22.11 -15.09 6.66
CA ALA A 87 23.36 -15.86 6.54
C ALA A 87 23.53 -16.54 5.17
N ASN A 88 22.46 -16.70 4.38
CA ASN A 88 22.52 -17.21 3.02
C ASN A 88 22.95 -16.16 1.98
N ASN A 89 23.15 -14.91 2.37
CA ASN A 89 23.69 -13.86 1.51
C ASN A 89 25.19 -13.66 1.72
N PRO A 90 25.92 -13.16 0.71
CA PRO A 90 27.24 -12.62 0.93
C PRO A 90 27.16 -11.34 1.77
N HIS A 91 28.01 -11.20 2.76
CA HIS A 91 28.10 -10.03 3.64
C HIS A 91 29.28 -9.15 3.30
N VAL A 92 29.10 -7.83 3.42
CA VAL A 92 30.21 -6.87 3.41
C VAL A 92 30.96 -6.94 4.74
N PHE A 93 30.22 -7.06 5.85
CA PHE A 93 30.76 -7.23 7.19
C PHE A 93 30.03 -8.36 7.91
N GLU A 94 30.76 -9.38 8.33
CA GLU A 94 30.18 -10.42 9.18
C GLU A 94 29.68 -9.81 10.50
N LYS A 95 28.44 -10.06 10.84
CA LYS A 95 27.77 -9.62 12.08
C LYS A 95 26.72 -10.63 12.50
N GLN A 96 26.41 -10.64 13.79
CA GLN A 96 25.35 -11.48 14.33
C GLN A 96 24.54 -10.67 15.36
N LEU A 97 23.30 -10.43 15.07
CA LEU A 97 22.41 -9.73 16.01
C LEU A 97 22.06 -10.63 17.20
N TRP A 98 22.12 -10.05 18.38
CA TRP A 98 21.72 -10.69 19.63
C TRP A 98 20.93 -9.73 20.50
N SER A 99 20.08 -10.26 21.41
CA SER A 99 19.22 -9.46 22.29
C SER A 99 19.26 -9.97 23.72
N GLN A 100 19.06 -9.06 24.66
CA GLN A 100 18.78 -9.36 26.08
C GLN A 100 17.28 -9.59 26.34
N HIS A 101 16.40 -9.27 25.37
CA HIS A 101 15.01 -9.62 25.48
C HIS A 101 14.87 -11.16 25.43
N GLY A 102 13.99 -11.71 26.24
CA GLY A 102 13.78 -13.15 26.35
C GLY A 102 13.55 -13.84 25.00
N MET A 103 13.36 -15.16 25.04
CA MET A 103 13.15 -15.95 23.81
C MET A 103 11.95 -15.46 22.97
N GLY A 104 10.90 -14.99 23.61
CA GLY A 104 9.66 -14.62 22.95
C GLY A 104 8.81 -15.84 22.55
N GLU A 105 7.67 -15.58 21.90
CA GLU A 105 6.78 -16.62 21.39
C GLU A 105 7.35 -17.30 20.16
N PRO A 106 6.96 -18.57 19.84
CA PRO A 106 7.29 -19.23 18.58
C PRO A 106 6.83 -18.41 17.39
N ILE A 107 7.60 -18.45 16.31
CA ILE A 107 7.21 -17.83 15.04
C ILE A 107 6.15 -18.71 14.40
N ARG A 108 4.94 -18.17 14.22
CA ARG A 108 3.83 -18.93 13.62
C ARG A 108 3.92 -18.87 12.10
N VAL A 109 3.80 -20.04 11.45
CA VAL A 109 3.75 -20.17 9.99
C VAL A 109 2.40 -20.78 9.61
N ILE A 110 1.54 -19.99 8.96
CA ILE A 110 0.15 -20.37 8.69
C ILE A 110 -0.04 -20.63 7.19
N GLN A 111 -0.43 -21.86 6.84
CA GLN A 111 -0.84 -22.19 5.50
C GLN A 111 -2.35 -21.96 5.34
N CYS A 112 -2.73 -21.16 4.36
CA CYS A 112 -4.11 -20.86 4.01
C CYS A 112 -4.50 -21.52 2.67
N GLY A 113 -5.78 -21.79 2.46
CA GLY A 113 -6.27 -22.44 1.23
C GLY A 113 -6.25 -21.52 0.01
N SER A 114 -6.48 -20.22 0.23
CA SER A 114 -6.55 -19.20 -0.81
C SER A 114 -6.12 -17.85 -0.27
N GLU A 115 -5.94 -16.85 -1.14
CA GLU A 115 -5.66 -15.47 -0.75
C GLU A 115 -6.79 -14.84 0.08
N ASP A 116 -8.06 -15.20 -0.22
CA ASP A 116 -9.21 -14.74 0.55
C ASP A 116 -9.18 -15.31 1.98
N SER A 117 -8.88 -16.62 2.13
CA SER A 117 -8.76 -17.27 3.44
C SER A 117 -7.52 -16.80 4.21
N GLU A 118 -6.43 -16.42 3.52
CA GLU A 118 -5.25 -15.82 4.13
C GLU A 118 -5.61 -14.45 4.74
N ALA A 119 -6.25 -13.59 3.98
CA ALA A 119 -6.67 -12.28 4.43
C ALA A 119 -7.68 -12.35 5.60
N GLU A 120 -8.63 -13.26 5.52
CA GLU A 120 -9.60 -13.51 6.60
C GLU A 120 -8.93 -14.01 7.89
N LYS A 121 -7.99 -14.97 7.75
CA LYS A 121 -7.21 -15.48 8.88
C LYS A 121 -6.40 -14.38 9.53
N VAL A 122 -5.66 -13.57 8.75
CA VAL A 122 -4.86 -12.45 9.27
C VAL A 122 -5.74 -11.44 10.02
N ALA A 123 -6.84 -11.02 9.43
CA ALA A 123 -7.75 -10.05 10.04
C ALA A 123 -8.37 -10.59 11.34
N THR A 124 -8.79 -11.86 11.35
CA THR A 124 -9.37 -12.54 12.53
C THR A 124 -8.33 -12.71 13.65
N GLU A 125 -7.09 -13.08 13.29
CA GLU A 125 -5.99 -13.22 14.27
C GLU A 125 -5.67 -11.89 14.97
N ILE A 126 -5.61 -10.80 14.22
CA ILE A 126 -5.40 -9.45 14.79
C ILE A 126 -6.50 -9.13 15.79
N LEU A 127 -7.76 -9.34 15.41
CA LEU A 127 -8.91 -9.05 16.28
C LEU A 127 -8.88 -9.91 17.56
N ASN A 128 -8.66 -11.23 17.41
CA ASN A 128 -8.61 -12.16 18.53
C ASN A 128 -7.44 -11.85 19.48
N HIS A 129 -6.24 -11.62 18.93
CA HIS A 129 -5.06 -11.30 19.75
C HIS A 129 -5.26 -9.97 20.51
N LYS A 130 -5.79 -8.94 19.83
CA LYS A 130 -6.15 -7.67 20.48
C LYS A 130 -7.08 -7.87 21.68
N LEU A 131 -8.15 -8.66 21.48
CA LEU A 131 -9.13 -8.92 22.54
C LEU A 131 -8.51 -9.70 23.73
N MET A 132 -7.68 -10.70 23.44
CA MET A 132 -7.07 -11.55 24.47
C MET A 132 -5.95 -10.84 25.24
N GLN A 133 -5.09 -10.10 24.52
CA GLN A 133 -3.91 -9.46 25.10
C GLN A 133 -4.15 -7.99 25.50
N ARG A 134 -5.34 -7.43 25.22
CA ARG A 134 -5.71 -6.03 25.50
C ARG A 134 -4.75 -5.01 24.88
N THR A 135 -4.24 -5.34 23.68
CA THR A 135 -3.38 -4.47 22.88
C THR A 135 -4.20 -3.46 22.06
N GLU A 136 -3.53 -2.54 21.38
CA GLU A 136 -4.16 -1.57 20.50
C GLU A 136 -3.96 -1.99 19.02
N PHE A 137 -4.83 -1.55 18.10
CA PHE A 137 -4.69 -1.86 16.68
C PHE A 137 -3.39 -1.29 16.08
N ARG A 138 -2.89 -0.17 16.60
CA ARG A 138 -1.62 0.42 16.17
C ARG A 138 -0.39 -0.44 16.52
N ASP A 139 -0.54 -1.43 17.40
CA ASP A 139 0.52 -2.37 17.75
C ASP A 139 0.75 -3.42 16.65
N TYR A 140 -0.16 -3.50 15.66
CA TYR A 140 -0.11 -4.49 14.60
C TYR A 140 0.30 -3.89 13.26
N ALA A 141 1.19 -4.58 12.56
CA ALA A 141 1.51 -4.30 11.18
C ALA A 141 1.37 -5.56 10.32
N VAL A 142 0.76 -5.41 9.14
CA VAL A 142 0.76 -6.44 8.10
C VAL A 142 1.64 -5.96 6.96
N LEU A 143 2.70 -6.71 6.71
CA LEU A 143 3.70 -6.38 5.70
C LEU A 143 3.57 -7.35 4.52
N TYR A 144 3.65 -6.81 3.31
CA TYR A 144 3.52 -7.58 2.08
C TYR A 144 4.52 -7.08 1.03
N ARG A 145 4.76 -7.90 -0.01
CA ARG A 145 5.72 -7.57 -1.07
C ARG A 145 5.16 -6.54 -2.06
N GLY A 146 3.90 -6.63 -2.42
CA GLY A 146 3.26 -5.77 -3.41
C GLY A 146 1.90 -5.23 -2.97
N ASN A 147 1.60 -3.97 -3.35
CA ASN A 147 0.37 -3.28 -2.96
C ASN A 147 -0.93 -3.97 -3.42
N PHE A 148 -0.88 -4.82 -4.44
CA PHE A 148 -2.06 -5.57 -4.89
C PHE A 148 -2.58 -6.56 -3.82
N GLN A 149 -1.70 -7.04 -2.91
CA GLN A 149 -2.04 -7.93 -1.81
C GLN A 149 -2.92 -7.23 -0.75
N ALA A 150 -2.75 -5.93 -0.58
CA ALA A 150 -3.52 -5.14 0.39
C ALA A 150 -5.03 -5.21 0.12
N ARG A 151 -5.46 -5.24 -1.16
CA ARG A 151 -6.86 -5.12 -1.54
C ARG A 151 -7.78 -6.18 -0.91
N VAL A 152 -7.34 -7.44 -0.92
CA VAL A 152 -8.12 -8.54 -0.33
C VAL A 152 -8.17 -8.38 1.19
N LEU A 153 -7.02 -8.04 1.80
CA LEU A 153 -6.91 -7.80 3.24
C LEU A 153 -7.78 -6.60 3.69
N GLU A 154 -7.77 -5.49 2.97
CA GLU A 154 -8.64 -4.34 3.24
C GLU A 154 -10.11 -4.72 3.27
N THR A 155 -10.55 -5.55 2.31
CA THR A 155 -11.94 -6.03 2.27
C THR A 155 -12.29 -6.78 3.55
N LYS A 156 -11.41 -7.69 4.01
CA LYS A 156 -11.64 -8.48 5.22
C LYS A 156 -11.59 -7.65 6.51
N LEU A 157 -10.65 -6.72 6.61
CA LEU A 157 -10.59 -5.80 7.76
C LEU A 157 -11.85 -4.94 7.86
N ARG A 158 -12.40 -4.46 6.72
CA ARG A 158 -13.68 -3.72 6.69
C ARG A 158 -14.86 -4.59 7.11
N GLU A 159 -14.94 -5.82 6.59
CA GLU A 159 -16.00 -6.78 6.98
C GLU A 159 -16.02 -7.01 8.49
N LEU A 160 -14.84 -7.07 9.12
CA LEU A 160 -14.67 -7.26 10.57
C LEU A 160 -14.65 -5.95 11.37
N GLN A 161 -14.85 -4.80 10.71
CA GLN A 161 -14.79 -3.46 11.33
C GLN A 161 -13.45 -3.16 12.04
N VAL A 162 -12.36 -3.73 11.56
CA VAL A 162 -11.01 -3.47 12.06
C VAL A 162 -10.45 -2.22 11.37
N PRO A 163 -10.13 -1.15 12.11
CA PRO A 163 -9.59 0.06 11.53
C PRO A 163 -8.14 -0.17 11.05
N TYR A 164 -7.81 0.33 9.87
CA TYR A 164 -6.47 0.19 9.29
C TYR A 164 -6.01 1.47 8.61
N LYS A 165 -4.69 1.56 8.40
CA LYS A 165 -4.02 2.61 7.62
C LYS A 165 -3.04 1.98 6.66
N ILE A 166 -3.05 2.40 5.38
CA ILE A 166 -2.07 1.99 4.38
C ILE A 166 -0.94 3.00 4.36
N SER A 167 0.28 2.53 4.65
CA SER A 167 1.49 3.35 4.62
C SER A 167 2.37 2.97 3.42
N GLY A 168 2.92 4.00 2.73
CA GLY A 168 3.79 3.79 1.57
C GLY A 168 3.10 3.38 0.28
N GLY A 169 1.77 3.34 0.24
CA GLY A 169 0.94 3.24 -0.96
C GLY A 169 -0.10 4.34 -0.94
N GLN A 170 -0.50 4.84 -2.11
CA GLN A 170 -1.72 5.65 -2.16
C GLN A 170 -2.91 4.72 -1.95
N SER A 171 -3.80 5.08 -1.02
CA SER A 171 -5.13 4.50 -0.91
C SER A 171 -5.78 4.43 -2.30
N PHE A 172 -6.62 3.44 -2.54
CA PHE A 172 -7.30 3.31 -3.82
C PHE A 172 -8.02 4.60 -4.23
N PHE A 173 -8.72 5.24 -3.29
CA PHE A 173 -9.41 6.50 -3.52
C PHE A 173 -8.46 7.72 -3.58
N ALA A 174 -7.26 7.63 -3.03
CA ALA A 174 -6.25 8.69 -3.13
C ALA A 174 -5.56 8.77 -4.51
N ARG A 175 -5.72 7.76 -5.37
CA ARG A 175 -5.16 7.77 -6.73
C ARG A 175 -5.76 8.88 -7.57
N SER A 176 -4.92 9.56 -8.35
CA SER A 176 -5.34 10.72 -9.14
C SER A 176 -6.49 10.39 -10.10
N GLU A 177 -6.39 9.26 -10.81
CA GLU A 177 -7.41 8.81 -11.76
C GLU A 177 -8.76 8.49 -11.09
N ILE A 178 -8.73 8.00 -9.85
CA ILE A 178 -9.96 7.75 -9.08
C ILE A 178 -10.57 9.05 -8.57
N LYS A 179 -9.72 9.96 -8.06
CA LYS A 179 -10.17 11.31 -7.65
C LYS A 179 -10.78 12.09 -8.81
N ASP A 180 -10.27 11.92 -10.03
CA ASP A 180 -10.82 12.57 -11.21
C ASP A 180 -12.22 12.04 -11.51
N VAL A 181 -12.40 10.72 -11.59
CA VAL A 181 -13.72 10.10 -11.85
C VAL A 181 -14.71 10.44 -10.74
N MET A 182 -14.27 10.38 -9.47
CA MET A 182 -15.10 10.78 -8.33
C MET A 182 -15.53 12.24 -8.41
N ALA A 183 -14.66 13.15 -8.84
CA ALA A 183 -15.02 14.57 -8.98
C ALA A 183 -16.07 14.78 -10.07
N TYR A 184 -16.02 14.04 -11.19
CA TYR A 184 -17.09 14.03 -12.18
C TYR A 184 -18.42 13.55 -11.57
N LEU A 185 -18.41 12.42 -10.87
CA LEU A 185 -19.62 11.88 -10.24
C LEU A 185 -20.17 12.79 -9.13
N ARG A 186 -19.29 13.48 -8.39
CA ARG A 186 -19.72 14.47 -7.38
C ARG A 186 -20.46 15.63 -8.01
N LEU A 187 -19.98 16.16 -9.16
CA LEU A 187 -20.69 17.24 -9.86
C LEU A 187 -21.99 16.78 -10.50
N VAL A 188 -22.11 15.51 -10.90
CA VAL A 188 -23.36 14.93 -11.38
C VAL A 188 -24.46 15.01 -10.31
N ILE A 189 -24.13 14.71 -9.05
CA ILE A 189 -25.09 14.71 -7.95
C ILE A 189 -25.15 16.04 -7.18
N ASN A 190 -24.14 16.88 -7.30
CA ASN A 190 -24.06 18.19 -6.65
C ASN A 190 -23.38 19.22 -7.53
N PRO A 191 -24.13 19.96 -8.36
CA PRO A 191 -23.60 21.01 -9.23
C PRO A 191 -22.93 22.19 -8.50
N GLU A 192 -23.11 22.28 -7.17
CA GLU A 192 -22.54 23.34 -6.34
C GLU A 192 -21.15 23.00 -5.78
N ASP A 193 -20.57 21.84 -6.14
CA ASP A 193 -19.25 21.44 -5.67
C ASP A 193 -18.11 22.10 -6.47
N ASP A 194 -17.74 23.32 -6.09
CA ASP A 194 -16.67 24.09 -6.74
C ASP A 194 -15.31 23.39 -6.68
N ASN A 195 -15.04 22.60 -5.65
CA ASN A 195 -13.79 21.83 -5.56
C ASN A 195 -13.72 20.71 -6.62
N ALA A 196 -14.83 20.01 -6.81
CA ALA A 196 -14.93 19.01 -7.87
C ALA A 196 -14.85 19.67 -9.25
N PHE A 197 -15.51 20.81 -9.44
CA PHE A 197 -15.44 21.61 -10.69
C PHE A 197 -14.00 22.00 -11.02
N LEU A 198 -13.29 22.63 -10.09
CA LEU A 198 -11.90 23.07 -10.29
C LEU A 198 -10.96 21.91 -10.60
N ARG A 199 -11.24 20.72 -10.06
CA ARG A 199 -10.46 19.54 -10.35
C ARG A 199 -10.60 19.07 -11.78
N ILE A 200 -11.83 19.04 -12.32
CA ILE A 200 -12.11 18.39 -13.61
C ILE A 200 -12.20 19.32 -14.80
N ILE A 201 -12.32 20.64 -14.58
CA ILE A 201 -12.52 21.58 -15.68
C ILE A 201 -11.43 21.51 -16.77
N ASN A 202 -10.21 21.12 -16.42
CA ASN A 202 -9.09 20.84 -17.31
C ASN A 202 -8.57 19.40 -17.24
N THR A 203 -9.38 18.46 -16.82
CA THR A 203 -9.06 17.04 -16.75
C THR A 203 -10.12 16.21 -17.51
N PRO A 204 -9.94 15.89 -18.78
CA PRO A 204 -8.84 16.24 -19.70
C PRO A 204 -8.75 17.72 -20.05
N LYS A 205 -7.65 18.10 -20.72
CA LYS A 205 -7.33 19.49 -21.02
C LYS A 205 -8.36 20.17 -21.93
N ARG A 206 -8.95 21.30 -21.48
CA ARG A 206 -9.95 22.09 -22.24
C ARG A 206 -9.50 23.51 -22.57
N GLU A 207 -8.22 23.80 -22.39
CA GLU A 207 -7.61 25.12 -22.67
C GLU A 207 -8.27 26.28 -21.89
N ILE A 208 -8.76 26.03 -20.69
CA ILE A 208 -9.29 27.06 -19.79
C ILE A 208 -8.16 27.46 -18.85
N GLY A 209 -7.60 28.65 -19.10
CA GLY A 209 -6.42 29.16 -18.38
C GLY A 209 -6.71 29.56 -16.93
N PRO A 210 -5.67 29.64 -16.07
CA PRO A 210 -5.81 30.07 -14.67
C PRO A 210 -6.47 31.46 -14.52
N ALA A 211 -6.15 32.42 -15.39
CA ALA A 211 -6.77 33.75 -15.38
C ALA A 211 -8.28 33.72 -15.69
N THR A 212 -8.73 32.78 -16.52
CA THR A 212 -10.16 32.56 -16.78
C THR A 212 -10.85 31.99 -15.55
N LEU A 213 -10.23 31.03 -14.87
CA LEU A 213 -10.77 30.43 -13.65
C LEU A 213 -10.83 31.43 -12.49
N GLU A 214 -9.82 32.28 -12.36
CA GLU A 214 -9.82 33.36 -11.37
C GLU A 214 -10.98 34.34 -11.59
N LYS A 215 -11.22 34.76 -12.83
CA LYS A 215 -12.34 35.63 -13.20
C LYS A 215 -13.70 34.95 -12.99
N LEU A 216 -13.82 33.66 -13.34
CA LEU A 216 -15.01 32.87 -13.08
C LEU A 216 -15.29 32.77 -11.58
N GLY A 217 -14.26 32.49 -10.75
CA GLY A 217 -14.40 32.45 -9.30
C GLY A 217 -14.82 33.79 -8.69
N GLY A 218 -14.22 34.90 -9.16
CA GLY A 218 -14.62 36.25 -8.74
C GLY A 218 -16.08 36.58 -9.13
N TYR A 219 -16.49 36.19 -10.33
CA TYR A 219 -17.86 36.39 -10.81
C TYR A 219 -18.86 35.54 -10.01
N SER A 220 -18.58 34.24 -9.83
CA SER A 220 -19.35 33.32 -9.03
C SER A 220 -19.57 33.84 -7.59
N GLN A 221 -18.51 34.32 -6.95
CA GLN A 221 -18.58 34.91 -5.61
C GLN A 221 -19.47 36.17 -5.57
N GLN A 222 -19.38 37.06 -6.57
CA GLN A 222 -20.22 38.25 -6.64
C GLN A 222 -21.70 37.92 -6.84
N ARG A 223 -21.98 36.87 -7.61
CA ARG A 223 -23.33 36.39 -7.90
C ARG A 223 -23.93 35.53 -6.79
N GLY A 224 -23.09 35.01 -5.89
CA GLY A 224 -23.50 34.06 -4.84
C GLY A 224 -23.99 32.73 -5.38
N CYS A 225 -23.44 32.25 -6.49
CA CYS A 225 -23.75 30.97 -7.12
C CYS A 225 -22.48 30.16 -7.32
N ALA A 226 -22.60 28.83 -7.51
CA ALA A 226 -21.48 27.95 -7.80
C ALA A 226 -20.86 28.21 -9.16
N MET A 227 -19.56 27.87 -9.32
CA MET A 227 -18.81 28.12 -10.55
C MET A 227 -19.43 27.44 -11.79
N LEU A 228 -19.91 26.20 -11.64
CA LEU A 228 -20.58 25.49 -12.72
C LEU A 228 -21.86 26.22 -13.19
N LEU A 229 -22.67 26.68 -12.26
CA LEU A 229 -23.90 27.43 -12.58
C LEU A 229 -23.59 28.79 -13.18
N ALA A 230 -22.52 29.45 -12.73
CA ALA A 230 -22.06 30.71 -13.28
C ALA A 230 -21.61 30.61 -14.75
N CYS A 231 -21.20 29.43 -15.23
CA CYS A 231 -20.78 29.20 -16.62
C CYS A 231 -21.88 29.51 -17.64
N ASP A 232 -23.14 29.29 -17.28
CA ASP A 232 -24.30 29.52 -18.15
C ASP A 232 -24.79 30.99 -18.14
N GLU A 233 -24.29 31.81 -17.21
CA GLU A 233 -24.72 33.19 -17.12
C GLU A 233 -24.13 34.07 -18.24
N MET A 234 -24.99 34.73 -19.03
CA MET A 234 -24.56 35.62 -20.11
C MET A 234 -23.59 36.73 -19.66
N GLY A 235 -23.74 37.19 -18.39
CA GLY A 235 -22.89 38.22 -17.82
C GLY A 235 -21.42 37.80 -17.67
N LEU A 236 -21.13 36.53 -17.55
CA LEU A 236 -19.77 36.00 -17.45
C LEU A 236 -18.92 36.31 -18.69
N GLY A 237 -19.53 36.31 -19.89
CA GLY A 237 -18.84 36.60 -21.16
C GLY A 237 -18.13 37.95 -21.17
N LEU A 238 -18.66 38.96 -20.45
CA LEU A 238 -18.06 40.29 -20.31
C LEU A 238 -16.76 40.27 -19.48
N HIS A 239 -16.60 39.26 -18.61
CA HIS A 239 -15.45 39.14 -17.70
C HIS A 239 -14.34 38.24 -18.28
N VAL A 240 -14.72 37.11 -18.92
CA VAL A 240 -13.74 36.10 -19.39
C VAL A 240 -13.46 36.17 -20.90
N GLY A 241 -14.31 36.88 -21.67
CA GLY A 241 -14.26 36.94 -23.13
C GLY A 241 -15.05 35.79 -23.80
N GLU A 242 -15.57 36.05 -25.00
CA GLU A 242 -16.51 35.18 -25.72
C GLU A 242 -15.99 33.75 -25.92
N ARG A 243 -14.73 33.59 -26.36
CA ARG A 243 -14.15 32.26 -26.63
C ARG A 243 -14.03 31.39 -25.38
N ALA A 244 -13.60 32.00 -24.25
CA ALA A 244 -13.48 31.29 -22.99
C ALA A 244 -14.85 31.01 -22.39
N HIS A 245 -15.81 31.93 -22.52
CA HIS A 245 -17.20 31.74 -22.12
C HIS A 245 -17.87 30.60 -22.87
N GLY A 246 -17.74 30.56 -24.22
CA GLY A 246 -18.29 29.46 -25.00
C GLY A 246 -17.78 28.06 -24.55
N ARG A 247 -16.48 27.94 -24.27
CA ARG A 247 -15.92 26.67 -23.74
C ARG A 247 -16.47 26.29 -22.37
N LEU A 248 -16.67 27.26 -21.50
CA LEU A 248 -17.27 27.04 -20.17
C LEU A 248 -18.72 26.62 -20.30
N GLN A 249 -19.50 27.25 -21.19
CA GLN A 249 -20.88 26.89 -21.48
C GLN A 249 -21.00 25.50 -22.09
N ASP A 250 -20.15 25.18 -23.10
CA ASP A 250 -20.13 23.84 -23.71
C ASP A 250 -19.86 22.75 -22.68
N PHE A 251 -18.93 23.01 -21.75
CA PHE A 251 -18.64 22.06 -20.66
C PHE A 251 -19.81 21.94 -19.68
N ALA A 252 -20.42 23.05 -19.28
CA ALA A 252 -21.54 23.04 -18.34
C ALA A 252 -22.76 22.33 -18.93
N GLN A 253 -23.07 22.60 -20.19
CA GLN A 253 -24.19 21.96 -20.90
C GLN A 253 -23.96 20.45 -21.04
N TRP A 254 -22.75 20.05 -21.50
CA TRP A 254 -22.39 18.63 -21.62
C TRP A 254 -22.51 17.91 -20.27
N LEU A 255 -22.04 18.53 -19.16
CA LEU A 255 -22.13 17.92 -17.83
C LEU A 255 -23.58 17.79 -17.35
N GLN A 256 -24.43 18.79 -17.61
CA GLN A 256 -25.86 18.74 -17.28
C GLN A 256 -26.58 17.62 -18.06
N ASP A 257 -26.27 17.45 -19.35
CA ASP A 257 -26.83 16.39 -20.16
C ASP A 257 -26.36 15.01 -19.69
N THR A 258 -25.10 14.90 -19.32
CA THR A 258 -24.51 13.70 -18.71
C THR A 258 -25.16 13.38 -17.36
N ALA A 259 -25.37 14.38 -16.51
CA ALA A 259 -26.04 14.20 -15.22
C ALA A 259 -27.47 13.64 -15.40
N ARG A 260 -28.24 14.21 -16.34
CA ARG A 260 -29.57 13.68 -16.70
C ARG A 260 -29.52 12.23 -17.18
N ALA A 261 -28.58 11.90 -18.05
CA ALA A 261 -28.42 10.53 -18.54
C ALA A 261 -28.04 9.52 -17.42
N ILE A 262 -27.27 9.96 -16.41
CA ILE A 262 -26.88 9.10 -15.28
C ILE A 262 -28.01 8.98 -14.25
N ILE A 263 -28.71 10.08 -13.93
CA ILE A 263 -29.71 10.11 -12.85
C ILE A 263 -31.07 9.61 -13.34
N ASP A 264 -31.53 10.09 -14.50
CA ASP A 264 -32.89 9.87 -15.02
C ASP A 264 -32.92 8.77 -16.10
N GLY A 265 -31.77 8.27 -16.56
CA GLY A 265 -31.69 7.29 -17.63
C GLY A 265 -31.91 5.85 -17.17
N ASP A 266 -32.27 4.97 -18.11
CA ASP A 266 -32.57 3.55 -17.85
C ASP A 266 -31.33 2.74 -17.46
N ASP A 267 -30.11 3.14 -17.88
CA ASP A 267 -28.84 2.47 -17.57
C ASP A 267 -27.78 3.48 -17.07
N PRO A 268 -27.80 3.82 -15.78
CA PRO A 268 -26.82 4.74 -15.19
C PRO A 268 -25.36 4.31 -15.36
N LEU A 269 -25.11 3.00 -15.35
CA LEU A 269 -23.76 2.48 -15.45
C LEU A 269 -23.20 2.57 -16.86
N ALA A 270 -24.03 2.36 -17.87
CA ALA A 270 -23.64 2.64 -19.26
C ALA A 270 -23.41 4.13 -19.47
N ALA A 271 -24.25 5.01 -18.88
CA ALA A 271 -24.06 6.46 -18.95
C ALA A 271 -22.77 6.93 -18.29
N ILE A 272 -22.35 6.36 -17.16
CA ILE A 272 -21.04 6.65 -16.53
C ILE A 272 -19.88 6.20 -17.44
N LYS A 273 -19.96 5.04 -18.08
CA LYS A 273 -18.96 4.59 -19.04
C LYS A 273 -18.91 5.50 -20.27
N GLN A 274 -20.07 5.92 -20.77
CA GLN A 274 -20.18 6.86 -21.89
C GLN A 274 -19.55 8.21 -21.53
N MET A 275 -19.77 8.75 -20.32
CA MET A 275 -19.13 9.95 -19.82
C MET A 275 -17.60 9.88 -19.94
N LEU A 276 -16.99 8.77 -19.51
CA LEU A 276 -15.53 8.58 -19.63
C LEU A 276 -15.05 8.48 -21.07
N SER A 277 -15.88 7.90 -21.97
CA SER A 277 -15.62 7.81 -23.39
C SER A 277 -15.69 9.19 -24.05
N ASP A 278 -16.72 9.98 -23.76
CA ASP A 278 -16.95 11.31 -24.33
C ASP A 278 -15.79 12.28 -24.03
N ILE A 279 -15.24 12.20 -22.83
CA ILE A 279 -14.06 12.99 -22.45
C ILE A 279 -12.73 12.37 -22.92
N GLN A 280 -12.77 11.23 -23.62
CA GLN A 280 -11.55 10.52 -24.07
C GLN A 280 -10.57 10.28 -22.91
N TYR A 281 -11.09 9.82 -21.76
CA TYR A 281 -10.29 9.74 -20.53
C TYR A 281 -9.11 8.74 -20.65
N GLN A 282 -9.26 7.68 -21.44
CA GLN A 282 -8.19 6.73 -21.71
C GLN A 282 -7.02 7.38 -22.47
N ASP A 283 -7.30 8.20 -23.48
CA ASP A 283 -6.28 8.92 -24.24
C ASP A 283 -5.57 9.95 -23.36
N TYR A 284 -6.32 10.65 -22.51
CA TYR A 284 -5.76 11.54 -21.50
C TYR A 284 -4.81 10.81 -20.55
N LEU A 285 -5.14 9.60 -20.10
CA LEU A 285 -4.25 8.80 -19.26
C LEU A 285 -2.99 8.38 -20.01
N LEU A 286 -3.08 8.05 -21.32
CA LEU A 286 -1.94 7.75 -22.17
C LEU A 286 -0.99 8.94 -22.28
N ASP A 287 -1.53 10.13 -22.56
CA ASP A 287 -0.75 11.36 -22.74
C ASP A 287 -0.12 11.86 -21.43
N SER A 288 -0.81 11.67 -20.31
CA SER A 288 -0.38 12.15 -19.00
C SER A 288 0.50 11.20 -18.22
N SER A 289 0.73 9.97 -18.72
CA SER A 289 1.53 8.95 -18.02
C SER A 289 2.93 8.84 -18.61
N PRO A 290 3.96 8.56 -17.79
CA PRO A 290 5.35 8.47 -18.24
C PRO A 290 5.61 7.29 -19.19
N THR A 291 4.79 6.25 -19.15
CA THR A 291 4.88 5.06 -20.02
C THR A 291 3.49 4.52 -20.34
N PRO A 292 3.29 3.85 -21.51
CA PRO A 292 2.02 3.20 -21.84
C PRO A 292 1.57 2.20 -20.77
N LYS A 293 2.48 1.43 -20.20
CA LYS A 293 2.20 0.47 -19.13
C LYS A 293 1.70 1.15 -17.83
N ALA A 294 2.16 2.38 -17.56
CA ALA A 294 1.64 3.16 -16.43
C ALA A 294 0.20 3.64 -16.71
N ALA A 295 -0.10 4.03 -17.94
CA ALA A 295 -1.45 4.41 -18.35
C ALA A 295 -2.43 3.22 -18.26
N GLU A 296 -2.03 2.04 -18.74
CA GLU A 296 -2.81 0.80 -18.61
C GLU A 296 -3.18 0.52 -17.14
N ARG A 297 -2.21 0.59 -16.22
CA ARG A 297 -2.46 0.38 -14.78
C ARG A 297 -3.44 1.41 -14.20
N ARG A 298 -3.36 2.67 -14.62
CA ARG A 298 -4.30 3.71 -14.20
C ARG A 298 -5.70 3.41 -14.74
N MET A 299 -5.81 2.97 -16.00
CA MET A 299 -7.10 2.58 -16.56
C MET A 299 -7.67 1.32 -15.89
N GLU A 300 -6.84 0.35 -15.51
CA GLU A 300 -7.24 -0.79 -14.68
C GLU A 300 -7.80 -0.35 -13.32
N SER A 301 -7.23 0.71 -12.71
CA SER A 301 -7.76 1.31 -11.49
C SER A 301 -9.17 1.87 -11.72
N VAL A 302 -9.38 2.62 -12.81
CA VAL A 302 -10.69 3.16 -13.21
C VAL A 302 -11.70 2.03 -13.42
N ASN A 303 -11.34 0.99 -14.17
CA ASN A 303 -12.21 -0.18 -14.41
C ASN A 303 -12.57 -0.89 -13.10
N SER A 304 -11.61 -0.99 -12.18
CA SER A 304 -11.85 -1.56 -10.85
C SER A 304 -12.80 -0.71 -10.01
N PHE A 305 -12.73 0.61 -10.16
CA PHE A 305 -13.66 1.54 -9.53
C PHE A 305 -15.08 1.37 -10.09
N LEU A 306 -15.24 1.33 -11.42
CA LEU A 306 -16.53 1.08 -12.07
C LEU A 306 -17.14 -0.27 -11.66
N ALA A 307 -16.32 -1.32 -11.54
CA ALA A 307 -16.76 -2.61 -11.01
C ALA A 307 -17.22 -2.52 -9.54
N SER A 308 -16.71 -1.56 -8.77
CA SER A 308 -17.17 -1.32 -7.39
C SER A 308 -18.50 -0.57 -7.37
N VAL A 309 -18.70 0.38 -8.29
CA VAL A 309 -20.00 1.06 -8.50
C VAL A 309 -21.06 0.03 -8.88
N GLN A 310 -20.76 -0.85 -9.86
CA GLN A 310 -21.64 -1.93 -10.29
C GLN A 310 -22.06 -2.83 -9.13
N ARG A 311 -21.09 -3.29 -8.31
CA ARG A 311 -21.38 -4.16 -7.16
C ARG A 311 -22.28 -3.48 -6.11
N LEU A 312 -22.13 -2.18 -5.90
CA LEU A 312 -22.99 -1.43 -4.99
C LEU A 312 -24.41 -1.27 -5.56
N TRP A 313 -24.52 -1.07 -6.87
CA TRP A 313 -25.76 -1.03 -7.61
C TRP A 313 -26.51 -2.37 -7.53
N ASP A 314 -25.81 -3.47 -7.79
CA ASP A 314 -26.37 -4.84 -7.80
C ASP A 314 -26.75 -5.37 -6.40
N LYS A 315 -26.26 -4.73 -5.32
CA LYS A 315 -26.62 -5.12 -3.93
C LYS A 315 -28.05 -4.76 -3.55
N VAL A 316 -28.70 -3.87 -4.29
CA VAL A 316 -30.11 -3.54 -4.10
C VAL A 316 -30.93 -4.56 -4.89
N GLU A 317 -31.62 -5.47 -4.17
CA GLU A 317 -32.34 -6.61 -4.76
C GLU A 317 -33.52 -6.16 -5.62
N ASP A 318 -34.28 -5.16 -5.15
CA ASP A 318 -35.40 -4.59 -5.90
C ASP A 318 -34.93 -3.53 -6.89
N GLU A 319 -35.20 -3.72 -8.18
CA GLU A 319 -34.80 -2.78 -9.24
C GLU A 319 -35.46 -1.40 -9.10
N GLU A 320 -36.67 -1.35 -8.57
CA GLU A 320 -37.45 -0.10 -8.34
C GLU A 320 -36.83 0.75 -7.19
N ASP A 321 -36.05 0.13 -6.29
CA ASP A 321 -35.40 0.81 -5.17
C ASP A 321 -33.96 1.23 -5.48
N ARG A 322 -33.45 0.95 -6.68
CA ARG A 322 -32.10 1.30 -7.10
C ARG A 322 -31.99 2.81 -7.35
N ASP A 323 -31.11 3.45 -6.59
CA ASP A 323 -30.82 4.88 -6.69
C ASP A 323 -29.31 5.08 -6.92
N ILE A 324 -28.94 5.55 -8.12
CA ILE A 324 -27.54 5.82 -8.48
C ILE A 324 -26.94 6.96 -7.67
N GLU A 325 -27.76 7.95 -7.29
CA GLU A 325 -27.29 9.04 -6.43
C GLU A 325 -26.91 8.51 -5.04
N ALA A 326 -27.70 7.58 -4.47
CA ALA A 326 -27.38 6.95 -3.19
C ALA A 326 -26.07 6.15 -3.28
N VAL A 327 -25.82 5.45 -4.40
CA VAL A 327 -24.54 4.74 -4.64
C VAL A 327 -23.38 5.72 -4.70
N ILE A 328 -23.52 6.81 -5.46
CA ILE A 328 -22.47 7.84 -5.59
C ILE A 328 -22.23 8.53 -4.23
N ARG A 329 -23.28 8.92 -3.50
CA ARG A 329 -23.16 9.50 -2.15
C ARG A 329 -22.43 8.57 -1.19
N LYS A 330 -22.68 7.27 -1.26
CA LYS A 330 -21.98 6.26 -0.45
C LYS A 330 -20.50 6.19 -0.78
N LEU A 331 -20.13 6.25 -2.07
CA LEU A 331 -18.73 6.28 -2.51
C LEU A 331 -18.03 7.56 -2.04
N VAL A 332 -18.68 8.72 -2.14
CA VAL A 332 -18.17 10.00 -1.64
C VAL A 332 -17.96 9.95 -0.12
N LEU A 333 -18.88 9.37 0.62
CA LEU A 333 -18.71 9.19 2.06
C LEU A 333 -17.55 8.28 2.40
N LEU A 334 -17.35 7.21 1.65
CA LEU A 334 -16.21 6.30 1.83
C LEU A 334 -14.87 7.02 1.56
N ASP A 335 -14.79 7.85 0.51
CA ASP A 335 -13.61 8.68 0.20
C ASP A 335 -13.32 9.67 1.34
N LEU A 336 -14.33 10.36 1.85
CA LEU A 336 -14.20 11.31 2.97
C LEU A 336 -13.73 10.60 4.26
N LEU A 337 -14.28 9.43 4.56
CA LEU A 337 -13.86 8.63 5.71
C LEU A 337 -12.41 8.16 5.57
N GLU A 338 -11.96 7.80 4.36
CA GLU A 338 -10.56 7.45 4.12
C GLU A 338 -9.64 8.67 4.28
N GLN A 339 -10.01 9.85 3.76
CA GLN A 339 -9.22 11.07 3.92
C GLN A 339 -9.09 11.47 5.39
N GLN A 340 -10.17 11.44 6.16
CA GLN A 340 -10.12 11.67 7.60
C GLN A 340 -9.27 10.62 8.33
N ALA A 341 -9.31 9.38 7.85
CA ALA A 341 -8.51 8.29 8.38
C ALA A 341 -7.01 8.44 8.11
N GLU A 342 -6.59 9.11 7.04
CA GLU A 342 -5.17 9.41 6.75
C GLU A 342 -4.59 10.50 7.68
N GLU A 343 -5.41 11.47 8.09
CA GLU A 343 -4.99 12.58 8.97
C GLU A 343 -4.97 12.19 10.45
N ASP A 344 -5.68 11.12 10.82
CA ASP A 344 -5.84 10.72 12.20
C ASP A 344 -4.77 9.69 12.64
N ASN A 345 -3.99 10.04 13.67
CA ASN A 345 -3.04 9.16 14.37
C ASN A 345 -3.74 8.15 15.30
N SER A 346 -4.98 7.79 15.00
CA SER A 346 -5.80 6.91 15.81
C SER A 346 -5.32 5.46 15.81
N ASP A 347 -5.92 4.67 16.69
CA ASP A 347 -5.66 3.24 16.88
C ASP A 347 -6.02 2.42 15.63
N LYS A 348 -5.04 2.18 14.72
CA LYS A 348 -5.23 1.52 13.42
C LYS A 348 -4.12 0.52 13.10
N VAL A 349 -4.52 -0.63 12.54
CA VAL A 349 -3.58 -1.61 11.97
C VAL A 349 -2.80 -0.97 10.82
N GLN A 350 -1.47 -1.15 10.82
CA GLN A 350 -0.61 -0.62 9.77
C GLN A 350 -0.46 -1.63 8.63
N LEU A 351 -0.86 -1.25 7.43
CA LEU A 351 -0.70 -2.04 6.20
C LEU A 351 0.35 -1.38 5.33
N MET A 352 1.40 -2.12 4.94
CA MET A 352 2.44 -1.55 4.12
C MET A 352 3.27 -2.59 3.38
N THR A 353 3.97 -2.15 2.35
CA THR A 353 4.97 -3.00 1.70
C THR A 353 6.19 -3.17 2.60
N LEU A 354 6.91 -4.28 2.41
CA LEU A 354 8.19 -4.53 3.09
C LEU A 354 9.18 -3.36 2.91
N HIS A 355 9.21 -2.73 1.73
CA HIS A 355 10.05 -1.56 1.47
C HIS A 355 9.65 -0.34 2.33
N ALA A 356 8.34 -0.10 2.48
CA ALA A 356 7.83 1.01 3.28
C ALA A 356 8.02 0.80 4.78
N ALA A 357 8.18 -0.45 5.21
CA ALA A 357 8.41 -0.81 6.60
C ALA A 357 9.84 -0.54 7.08
N LYS A 358 10.79 -0.27 6.18
CA LYS A 358 12.17 0.08 6.55
C LYS A 358 12.18 1.30 7.46
N GLY A 359 12.92 1.24 8.56
CA GLY A 359 12.98 2.30 9.59
C GLY A 359 11.85 2.26 10.63
N LEU A 360 10.77 1.50 10.38
CA LEU A 360 9.65 1.36 11.32
C LEU A 360 9.83 0.11 12.20
N GLU A 361 8.98 -0.01 13.26
CA GLU A 361 9.00 -1.15 14.16
C GLU A 361 7.66 -1.29 14.89
N PHE A 362 7.18 -2.52 15.06
CA PHE A 362 5.86 -2.82 15.62
C PHE A 362 5.93 -3.96 16.63
N PRO A 363 5.11 -3.94 17.68
CA PRO A 363 4.99 -5.06 18.62
C PRO A 363 4.67 -6.37 17.92
N HIS A 364 3.68 -6.37 17.03
CA HIS A 364 3.15 -7.56 16.36
C HIS A 364 3.19 -7.39 14.85
N VAL A 365 3.93 -8.26 14.16
CA VAL A 365 4.09 -8.20 12.71
C VAL A 365 3.59 -9.48 12.06
N THR A 366 2.81 -9.32 11.00
CA THR A 366 2.45 -10.39 10.08
C THR A 366 3.09 -10.14 8.72
N LEU A 367 3.89 -11.09 8.22
CA LEU A 367 4.37 -11.11 6.85
C LEU A 367 3.45 -11.97 6.01
N MET A 368 2.77 -11.36 5.04
CA MET A 368 1.74 -12.00 4.24
C MET A 368 2.24 -12.34 2.83
N GLY A 369 1.88 -13.50 2.32
CA GLY A 369 2.20 -13.92 0.96
C GLY A 369 3.62 -14.44 0.78
N LEU A 370 4.05 -15.33 1.67
CA LEU A 370 5.37 -15.98 1.57
C LEU A 370 5.34 -17.13 0.56
N GLU A 371 5.38 -16.76 -0.71
CA GLU A 371 5.27 -17.68 -1.85
C GLU A 371 6.33 -17.36 -2.90
N GLU A 372 6.78 -18.38 -3.62
CA GLU A 372 7.59 -18.19 -4.84
C GLU A 372 6.84 -17.30 -5.84
N ASP A 373 7.57 -16.58 -6.65
CA ASP A 373 7.09 -15.56 -7.59
C ASP A 373 6.50 -14.28 -6.94
N LEU A 374 6.30 -14.30 -5.63
CA LEU A 374 5.78 -13.18 -4.84
C LEU A 374 6.84 -12.63 -3.87
N LEU A 375 7.37 -13.47 -3.00
CA LEU A 375 8.53 -13.20 -2.14
C LEU A 375 9.36 -14.49 -1.99
N PRO A 376 10.42 -14.68 -2.77
CA PRO A 376 11.03 -13.72 -3.71
C PRO A 376 10.17 -13.42 -4.94
N HIS A 377 10.27 -12.18 -5.45
CA HIS A 377 9.51 -11.74 -6.62
C HIS A 377 10.04 -12.42 -7.90
N ARG A 378 9.13 -12.80 -8.83
CA ARG A 378 9.48 -13.48 -10.09
C ARG A 378 10.61 -12.79 -10.85
N ASN A 379 10.55 -11.48 -11.03
CA ASN A 379 11.58 -10.75 -11.77
C ASN A 379 12.97 -10.90 -11.11
N SER A 380 13.02 -10.97 -9.78
CA SER A 380 14.29 -11.15 -9.05
C SER A 380 14.83 -12.58 -9.18
N ILE A 381 13.93 -13.57 -9.25
CA ILE A 381 14.29 -14.97 -9.54
C ILE A 381 14.87 -15.09 -10.94
N GLU A 382 14.19 -14.54 -11.94
CA GLU A 382 14.62 -14.55 -13.35
C GLU A 382 15.92 -13.78 -13.58
N ALA A 383 16.12 -12.68 -12.86
CA ALA A 383 17.34 -11.87 -12.93
C ALA A 383 18.51 -12.43 -12.09
N GLY A 384 18.29 -13.49 -11.28
CA GLY A 384 19.29 -14.03 -10.37
C GLY A 384 19.66 -13.11 -9.20
N THR A 385 18.75 -12.21 -8.78
CA THR A 385 18.96 -11.22 -7.71
C THR A 385 18.14 -11.56 -6.45
N VAL A 386 18.09 -12.84 -6.10
CA VAL A 386 17.33 -13.34 -4.93
C VAL A 386 17.90 -12.78 -3.62
N GLU A 387 19.16 -12.40 -3.58
CA GLU A 387 19.81 -11.79 -2.42
C GLU A 387 19.12 -10.47 -1.98
N GLU A 388 18.63 -9.66 -2.92
CA GLU A 388 17.88 -8.44 -2.59
C GLU A 388 16.52 -8.76 -1.94
N GLU A 389 15.81 -9.76 -2.46
CA GLU A 389 14.56 -10.24 -1.89
C GLU A 389 14.76 -10.87 -0.49
N ARG A 390 15.92 -11.53 -0.27
CA ARG A 390 16.28 -12.07 1.05
C ARG A 390 16.57 -10.95 2.05
N ARG A 391 17.23 -9.86 1.64
CA ARG A 391 17.36 -8.65 2.48
C ARG A 391 16.00 -8.05 2.80
N LEU A 392 15.08 -8.09 1.84
CA LEU A 392 13.71 -7.60 2.05
C LEU A 392 12.96 -8.47 3.09
N MET A 393 13.11 -9.80 3.02
CA MET A 393 12.60 -10.72 4.05
C MET A 393 13.23 -10.43 5.42
N TYR A 394 14.55 -10.24 5.48
CA TYR A 394 15.27 -9.86 6.70
C TYR A 394 14.74 -8.54 7.28
N VAL A 395 14.56 -7.51 6.44
CA VAL A 395 13.95 -6.25 6.87
C VAL A 395 12.57 -6.52 7.48
N GLY A 396 11.72 -7.31 6.84
CA GLY A 396 10.38 -7.62 7.35
C GLY A 396 10.42 -8.30 8.73
N ILE A 397 11.24 -9.33 8.88
CA ILE A 397 11.40 -10.05 10.15
C ILE A 397 11.84 -9.09 11.27
N THR A 398 12.83 -8.24 10.99
CA THR A 398 13.41 -7.31 11.98
C THR A 398 12.51 -6.12 12.32
N ARG A 399 11.33 -6.00 11.70
CA ARG A 399 10.32 -5.00 12.13
C ARG A 399 9.53 -5.43 13.37
N ALA A 400 9.49 -6.75 13.65
CA ALA A 400 8.78 -7.29 14.79
C ALA A 400 9.56 -7.10 16.10
N LYS A 401 8.86 -6.66 17.16
CA LYS A 401 9.40 -6.56 18.52
C LYS A 401 9.10 -7.81 19.34
N GLN A 402 7.86 -8.26 19.36
CA GLN A 402 7.35 -9.30 20.26
C GLN A 402 6.94 -10.56 19.51
N THR A 403 6.06 -10.44 18.54
CA THR A 403 5.54 -11.60 17.78
C THR A 403 5.70 -11.42 16.29
N LEU A 404 5.98 -12.53 15.61
CA LEU A 404 6.07 -12.63 14.17
C LEU A 404 5.19 -13.78 13.67
N THR A 405 4.28 -13.45 12.75
CA THR A 405 3.44 -14.43 12.04
C THR A 405 3.77 -14.37 10.55
N LEU A 406 3.94 -15.52 9.94
CA LEU A 406 4.23 -15.70 8.53
C LEU A 406 3.06 -16.41 7.87
N THR A 407 2.55 -15.90 6.74
CA THR A 407 1.41 -16.56 6.08
C THR A 407 1.68 -16.78 4.60
N TYR A 408 1.07 -17.82 4.04
CA TYR A 408 1.05 -18.11 2.61
C TYR A 408 -0.23 -18.82 2.21
N ALA A 409 -0.67 -18.60 0.97
CA ALA A 409 -1.83 -19.26 0.40
C ALA A 409 -1.39 -20.44 -0.48
N SER A 410 -2.20 -21.52 -0.54
CA SER A 410 -1.95 -22.66 -1.44
C SER A 410 -2.39 -22.39 -2.87
N LYS A 411 -3.24 -21.36 -3.07
CA LYS A 411 -3.76 -20.92 -4.38
C LYS A 411 -3.96 -19.42 -4.38
N ARG A 412 -3.63 -18.77 -5.51
CA ARG A 412 -3.92 -17.34 -5.76
C ARG A 412 -4.61 -17.13 -7.10
N LYS A 413 -5.36 -16.05 -7.21
CA LYS A 413 -6.00 -15.63 -8.46
C LYS A 413 -5.04 -14.78 -9.29
N PHE A 414 -4.75 -15.23 -10.50
CA PHE A 414 -4.03 -14.46 -11.51
C PHE A 414 -4.89 -14.37 -12.78
N GLY A 415 -5.21 -13.15 -13.23
CA GLY A 415 -6.02 -12.95 -14.44
C GLY A 415 -7.43 -13.56 -14.38
N GLY A 416 -7.97 -13.79 -13.16
CA GLY A 416 -9.29 -14.44 -12.96
C GLY A 416 -9.24 -15.94 -12.72
N GLU A 417 -8.10 -16.61 -12.97
CA GLU A 417 -7.90 -18.04 -12.73
C GLU A 417 -7.22 -18.30 -11.39
N SER A 418 -7.66 -19.34 -10.68
CA SER A 418 -7.06 -19.79 -9.42
C SER A 418 -5.92 -20.75 -9.70
N LEU A 419 -4.69 -20.31 -9.50
CA LEU A 419 -3.48 -21.11 -9.72
C LEU A 419 -2.86 -21.57 -8.41
N PRO A 420 -2.30 -22.80 -8.36
CA PRO A 420 -1.56 -23.27 -7.19
C PRO A 420 -0.28 -22.46 -7.00
N THR A 421 0.11 -22.26 -5.75
CA THR A 421 1.33 -21.56 -5.35
C THR A 421 2.32 -22.52 -4.70
N THR A 422 3.60 -22.15 -4.72
CA THR A 422 4.65 -22.86 -3.99
C THR A 422 5.06 -22.00 -2.79
N PRO A 423 5.20 -22.55 -1.57
CA PRO A 423 5.72 -21.82 -0.44
C PRO A 423 7.08 -21.19 -0.75
N SER A 424 7.33 -20.02 -0.22
CA SER A 424 8.59 -19.31 -0.38
C SER A 424 9.77 -20.12 0.12
N ARG A 425 10.87 -20.18 -0.65
CA ARG A 425 12.14 -20.77 -0.23
C ARG A 425 12.68 -20.20 1.08
N PHE A 426 12.34 -18.95 1.38
CA PHE A 426 12.76 -18.30 2.63
C PHE A 426 12.19 -18.97 3.88
N LEU A 427 11.08 -19.69 3.78
CA LEU A 427 10.54 -20.47 4.90
C LEU A 427 11.44 -21.66 5.26
N GLU A 428 12.17 -22.22 4.28
CA GLU A 428 13.11 -23.32 4.50
C GLU A 428 14.44 -22.85 5.08
N GLU A 429 14.75 -21.55 4.95
CA GLU A 429 15.94 -20.91 5.50
C GLU A 429 15.79 -20.57 7.00
N LEU A 430 14.58 -20.68 7.54
CA LEU A 430 14.28 -20.39 8.95
C LEU A 430 14.63 -21.60 9.85
N PRO A 431 15.08 -21.37 11.09
CA PRO A 431 15.37 -22.46 12.02
C PRO A 431 14.10 -23.19 12.44
N ALA A 432 13.98 -24.48 12.11
CA ALA A 432 12.77 -25.27 12.25
C ALA A 432 12.27 -25.37 13.71
N ASP A 433 13.16 -25.35 14.68
CA ASP A 433 12.88 -25.40 16.13
C ASP A 433 12.29 -24.10 16.69
N GLU A 434 12.38 -23.00 15.94
CA GLU A 434 11.78 -21.73 16.33
C GLU A 434 10.39 -21.49 15.69
N LEU A 435 9.90 -22.44 14.84
CA LEU A 435 8.68 -22.32 14.08
C LEU A 435 7.53 -23.18 14.65
N GLU A 436 6.34 -22.62 14.64
CA GLU A 436 5.10 -23.35 14.88
C GLU A 436 4.22 -23.30 13.61
N TRP A 437 3.98 -24.49 13.02
CA TRP A 437 3.26 -24.63 11.77
C TRP A 437 1.76 -24.87 12.00
N GLU A 438 0.92 -24.11 11.31
CA GLU A 438 -0.54 -24.23 11.32
C GLU A 438 -1.06 -24.45 9.89
N GLY A 439 -2.04 -25.34 9.72
CA GLY A 439 -2.69 -25.59 8.42
C GLY A 439 -1.89 -26.50 7.48
N ARG A 440 -0.61 -26.77 7.74
CA ARG A 440 0.15 -27.74 6.97
C ARG A 440 -0.45 -29.13 7.21
N SER A 441 -0.88 -29.82 6.16
CA SER A 441 -1.27 -31.21 6.26
C SER A 441 -0.02 -32.02 6.61
N SER A 442 0.37 -31.97 7.89
CA SER A 442 1.35 -32.90 8.41
C SER A 442 0.74 -34.27 8.18
N GLY A 443 1.54 -35.24 7.74
CA GLY A 443 1.16 -36.66 7.66
C GLY A 443 0.82 -37.29 9.03
N ARG A 444 0.16 -36.52 9.90
CA ARG A 444 -0.41 -37.02 11.16
C ARG A 444 -1.52 -37.98 10.81
N SER A 445 -1.40 -39.20 11.30
CA SER A 445 -2.43 -40.22 11.15
C SER A 445 -3.77 -39.67 11.66
N VAL A 446 -4.87 -40.20 11.10
CA VAL A 446 -6.24 -39.85 11.53
C VAL A 446 -6.39 -40.00 13.05
N GLU A 447 -5.68 -40.97 13.66
CA GLU A 447 -5.62 -41.21 15.10
C GLU A 447 -4.98 -40.06 15.89
N GLN A 448 -3.90 -39.43 15.37
CA GLN A 448 -3.24 -38.28 16.00
C GLN A 448 -4.11 -37.00 15.91
N LYS A 449 -4.89 -36.83 14.83
CA LYS A 449 -5.86 -35.74 14.70
C LYS A 449 -7.05 -35.92 15.67
N GLN A 450 -7.52 -37.13 15.85
CA GLN A 450 -8.56 -37.46 16.83
C GLN A 450 -8.10 -37.30 18.27
N ALA A 451 -6.86 -37.68 18.59
CA ALA A 451 -6.30 -37.51 19.92
C ALA A 451 -6.16 -36.03 20.30
N LEU A 452 -5.71 -35.16 19.38
CA LEU A 452 -5.65 -33.72 19.58
C LEU A 452 -7.04 -33.07 19.71
N GLY A 453 -8.00 -33.47 18.88
CA GLY A 453 -9.39 -33.03 18.97
C GLY A 453 -10.05 -33.39 20.30
N ASN A 454 -9.79 -34.59 20.78
CA ASN A 454 -10.29 -35.06 22.09
C ASN A 454 -9.60 -34.34 23.27
N ALA A 455 -8.32 -34.03 23.17
CA ALA A 455 -7.60 -33.24 24.18
C ALA A 455 -8.12 -31.79 24.24
N HIS A 456 -8.41 -31.15 23.09
CA HIS A 456 -9.03 -29.83 23.03
C HIS A 456 -10.45 -29.80 23.60
N LEU A 457 -11.26 -30.82 23.27
CA LEU A 457 -12.61 -30.98 23.84
C LEU A 457 -12.59 -31.24 25.34
N SER A 458 -11.60 -31.98 25.86
CA SER A 458 -11.39 -32.20 27.29
C SER A 458 -10.99 -30.90 28.03
N ASN A 459 -10.11 -30.10 27.41
CA ASN A 459 -9.70 -28.81 27.98
C ASN A 459 -10.86 -27.80 27.98
N LEU A 460 -11.69 -27.77 26.94
CA LEU A 460 -12.90 -26.94 26.91
C LEU A 460 -13.94 -27.39 27.96
N LYS A 461 -14.12 -28.69 28.17
CA LYS A 461 -15.00 -29.23 29.24
C LYS A 461 -14.50 -28.85 30.64
N ASN A 462 -13.19 -28.81 30.85
CA ASN A 462 -12.60 -28.38 32.13
C ASN A 462 -12.64 -26.87 32.38
N LEU A 463 -12.91 -26.06 31.36
CA LEU A 463 -13.06 -24.61 31.46
C LEU A 463 -14.52 -24.17 31.70
N PHE A 464 -15.50 -25.03 31.41
CA PHE A 464 -16.94 -24.74 31.53
C PHE A 464 -17.69 -25.70 32.48
N GLY A 465 -16.95 -26.55 33.20
CA GLY A 465 -17.51 -27.49 34.20
C GLY A 465 -17.23 -27.08 35.62
#